data_c7269d381f55b9c28458b2a604b8ef9c
#
_entry.id   c7269d381f55b9c28458b2a604b8ef9c
#
_cell.length_a   1.000
_cell.length_b   1.000
_cell.length_c   1.000
_cell.angle_alpha   90.00
_cell.angle_beta   90.00
_cell.angle_gamma   90.00
#
_symmetry.space_group_name_H-M   'P 1'
#
loop_
_entity.id
_entity.type
_entity.pdbx_description
1 polymer ?
#
loop_
_entity_poly.entity_id
_entity_poly.type
_entity_poly.pdbx_seq_one_letter_code
_entity_poly.pdbx_strand_id
1 'polypeptide(L)'
;SLPRRPLKKTAGWGRSPLVLRLALAQRYRFEMTITDYSCCDFIEIFNNPEPLHEVNEKGVKLWEDLVLSGENIAATCGMDLHGNSSLHGHYSTYIEGEPEGDVCQEISDAIHHQRTWVCKGPLLEVHNDGEALSFTIHQTGKPGYEPLPEEDYKITLRTRDQLITCGVSDRIPLTSFKEDRIIIPMLFEKETIIENLVCTSPVIHL
;
A
#
# COMPACT_ATOMS: atom_id res chain seq x y z
N SER A 1 20.05 45.91 -0.38
CA SER A 1 20.49 44.50 -0.36
C SER A 1 20.70 44.07 1.07
N LEU A 2 19.82 43.25 1.60
CA LEU A 2 19.92 42.63 2.92
C LEU A 2 20.79 41.36 2.83
N PRO A 3 21.72 41.14 3.75
CA PRO A 3 22.58 39.96 3.71
C PRO A 3 21.79 38.70 4.10
N ARG A 4 21.87 37.66 3.27
CA ARG A 4 21.36 36.33 3.58
C ARG A 4 22.18 35.75 4.73
N ARG A 5 21.50 35.48 5.87
CA ARG A 5 22.10 34.72 6.96
C ARG A 5 22.25 33.24 6.51
N PRO A 6 23.40 32.61 6.72
CA PRO A 6 23.55 31.19 6.47
C PRO A 6 22.70 30.40 7.49
N LEU A 7 21.91 29.45 7.00
CA LEU A 7 21.22 28.45 7.83
C LEU A 7 22.29 27.67 8.60
N LYS A 8 22.30 27.82 9.91
CA LYS A 8 23.09 26.96 10.81
C LYS A 8 22.59 25.52 10.64
N LYS A 9 23.48 24.62 10.21
CA LYS A 9 23.27 23.17 10.37
C LYS A 9 23.08 22.90 11.87
N THR A 10 21.86 22.73 12.31
CA THR A 10 21.58 22.20 13.64
C THR A 10 21.88 20.72 13.62
N ALA A 11 22.87 20.33 14.39
CA ALA A 11 23.21 18.95 14.67
C ALA A 11 22.03 18.22 15.30
N GLY A 12 21.80 16.96 14.87
CA GLY A 12 21.16 15.93 15.67
C GLY A 12 19.68 16.15 15.97
N TRP A 13 18.84 16.15 14.94
CA TRP A 13 17.46 15.73 15.13
C TRP A 13 17.48 14.19 15.14
N GLY A 14 17.50 13.62 16.33
CA GLY A 14 17.09 12.23 16.50
C GLY A 14 15.76 12.07 15.77
N ARG A 15 15.60 10.97 15.04
CA ARG A 15 14.38 10.66 14.30
C ARG A 15 13.19 10.87 15.22
N SER A 16 12.48 11.98 15.04
CA SER A 16 11.22 12.21 15.73
C SER A 16 10.26 11.17 15.14
N PRO A 17 9.62 10.32 15.94
CA PRO A 17 8.79 9.21 15.45
C PRO A 17 7.55 9.64 14.67
N LEU A 18 7.35 10.91 14.39
CA LEU A 18 6.11 11.48 13.84
C LEU A 18 6.25 12.32 12.57
N VAL A 19 7.38 12.30 11.87
CA VAL A 19 7.48 13.01 10.58
C VAL A 19 7.33 12.00 9.45
N LEU A 20 6.10 11.57 9.21
CA LEU A 20 5.73 10.84 7.99
C LEU A 20 5.79 11.80 6.80
N ARG A 21 6.37 11.33 5.70
CA ARG A 21 6.51 12.09 4.46
C ARG A 21 5.65 11.47 3.38
N LEU A 22 4.68 12.23 2.90
CA LEU A 22 3.72 11.83 1.90
C LEU A 22 4.24 12.19 0.50
N ALA A 23 4.21 11.23 -0.42
CA ALA A 23 4.24 11.49 -1.85
C ALA A 23 2.85 11.28 -2.44
N LEU A 24 2.35 12.28 -3.15
CA LEU A 24 1.08 12.20 -3.88
C LEU A 24 1.37 11.79 -5.32
N ALA A 25 0.79 10.69 -5.77
CA ALA A 25 0.86 10.27 -7.18
C ALA A 25 -0.04 11.13 -8.09
N GLN A 26 -0.40 12.34 -7.66
CA GLN A 26 -1.30 13.21 -8.38
C GLN A 26 -0.62 14.02 -9.48
N ARG A 27 -1.29 14.06 -10.62
CA ARG A 27 -0.98 14.97 -11.72
C ARG A 27 -1.82 16.24 -11.60
N TYR A 28 -1.37 17.20 -10.82
CA TYR A 28 -1.94 18.55 -10.90
C TYR A 28 -1.33 19.32 -12.08
N ARG A 29 -2.03 20.38 -12.53
CA ARG A 29 -1.61 21.29 -13.61
C ARG A 29 -0.23 21.95 -13.40
N PHE A 30 0.33 21.81 -12.22
CA PHE A 30 1.74 22.07 -11.94
C PHE A 30 2.41 20.72 -11.77
N GLU A 31 3.13 20.28 -12.80
CA GLU A 31 3.95 19.07 -12.74
C GLU A 31 5.03 19.23 -11.67
N MET A 32 4.71 18.84 -10.44
CA MET A 32 5.77 18.54 -9.48
C MET A 32 6.36 17.20 -9.89
N THR A 33 7.47 17.25 -10.58
CA THR A 33 8.23 16.03 -10.88
C THR A 33 9.05 15.68 -9.64
N ILE A 34 8.56 14.75 -8.83
CA ILE A 34 9.37 14.13 -7.80
C ILE A 34 10.29 13.15 -8.51
N THR A 35 11.58 13.37 -8.42
CA THR A 35 12.61 12.49 -9.04
C THR A 35 13.36 11.67 -8.00
N ASP A 36 13.23 11.99 -6.70
CA ASP A 36 13.85 11.29 -5.59
C ASP A 36 12.79 10.96 -4.54
N TYR A 37 12.45 9.68 -4.43
CA TYR A 37 11.47 9.15 -3.48
C TYR A 37 12.12 8.65 -2.18
N SER A 38 13.43 8.65 -2.07
CA SER A 38 14.15 8.20 -0.86
C SER A 38 13.80 8.98 0.40
N CYS A 39 13.17 10.15 0.23
CA CYS A 39 12.67 10.97 1.34
C CYS A 39 11.20 10.73 1.68
N CYS A 40 10.50 9.83 0.99
CA CYS A 40 9.10 9.52 1.21
C CYS A 40 8.97 8.25 2.05
N ASP A 41 8.07 8.25 3.02
CA ASP A 41 7.76 7.09 3.85
C ASP A 41 6.56 6.30 3.28
N PHE A 42 5.66 6.97 2.54
CA PHE A 42 4.48 6.35 1.93
C PHE A 42 3.98 7.09 0.69
N ILE A 43 3.15 6.41 -0.10
CA ILE A 43 2.45 6.94 -1.27
C ILE A 43 0.96 6.66 -1.15
N GLU A 44 0.12 7.65 -1.43
CA GLU A 44 -1.30 7.43 -1.67
C GLU A 44 -1.49 6.78 -3.03
N ILE A 45 -1.79 5.47 -3.02
CA ILE A 45 -2.04 4.71 -4.25
C ILE A 45 -3.49 4.84 -4.73
N PHE A 46 -4.41 5.19 -3.83
CA PHE A 46 -5.78 5.58 -4.13
C PHE A 46 -6.05 6.95 -3.51
N ASN A 47 -6.24 7.95 -4.37
CA ASN A 47 -6.53 9.32 -3.97
C ASN A 47 -7.90 9.78 -4.52
N ASN A 48 -8.51 9.02 -5.41
CA ASN A 48 -9.82 9.32 -5.99
C ASN A 48 -10.78 8.17 -5.71
N PRO A 49 -12.07 8.48 -5.36
CA PRO A 49 -13.07 7.45 -5.11
C PRO A 49 -13.44 6.60 -6.33
N GLU A 50 -13.18 7.10 -7.54
CA GLU A 50 -13.42 6.34 -8.76
C GLU A 50 -12.25 5.39 -9.03
N PRO A 51 -12.44 4.04 -8.95
CA PRO A 51 -11.36 3.07 -9.14
C PRO A 51 -10.63 3.22 -10.49
N LEU A 52 -11.38 3.59 -11.52
CA LEU A 52 -10.86 3.79 -12.89
C LEU A 52 -10.15 5.12 -13.10
N HIS A 53 -10.10 5.98 -12.11
CA HIS A 53 -9.40 7.25 -12.28
C HIS A 53 -7.91 7.02 -12.55
N GLU A 54 -7.39 7.65 -13.61
CA GLU A 54 -6.01 7.43 -14.07
C GLU A 54 -4.93 7.69 -13.00
N VAL A 55 -5.24 8.50 -11.99
CA VAL A 55 -4.30 8.76 -10.88
C VAL A 55 -4.14 7.54 -9.97
N ASN A 56 -5.19 6.74 -9.79
CA ASN A 56 -5.15 5.53 -8.98
C ASN A 56 -4.28 4.45 -9.68
N GLU A 57 -4.52 4.22 -10.98
CA GLU A 57 -3.71 3.27 -11.75
C GLU A 57 -2.23 3.67 -11.74
N LYS A 58 -1.94 4.95 -11.97
CA LYS A 58 -0.56 5.48 -11.93
C LYS A 58 0.04 5.40 -10.53
N GLY A 59 -0.77 5.64 -9.48
CA GLY A 59 -0.35 5.55 -8.10
C GLY A 59 0.06 4.14 -7.70
N VAL A 60 -0.78 3.14 -8.01
CA VAL A 60 -0.49 1.73 -7.77
C VAL A 60 0.78 1.30 -8.51
N LYS A 61 0.86 1.62 -9.80
CA LYS A 61 2.03 1.25 -10.61
C LYS A 61 3.32 1.91 -10.12
N LEU A 62 3.28 3.19 -9.77
CA LEU A 62 4.45 3.89 -9.25
C LEU A 62 4.93 3.26 -7.93
N TRP A 63 4.00 2.95 -7.03
CA TRP A 63 4.33 2.29 -5.78
C TRP A 63 4.95 0.91 -5.99
N GLU A 64 4.35 0.08 -6.86
CA GLU A 64 4.94 -1.22 -7.23
C GLU A 64 6.37 -1.07 -7.75
N ASP A 65 6.59 -0.17 -8.71
CA ASP A 65 7.89 0.05 -9.34
C ASP A 65 8.95 0.48 -8.30
N LEU A 66 8.59 1.36 -7.36
CA LEU A 66 9.48 1.83 -6.30
C LEU A 66 9.81 0.72 -5.29
N VAL A 67 8.79 0.01 -4.78
CA VAL A 67 8.98 -1.10 -3.84
C VAL A 67 9.83 -2.19 -4.46
N LEU A 68 9.55 -2.58 -5.70
CA LEU A 68 10.32 -3.62 -6.41
C LEU A 68 11.73 -3.16 -6.79
N SER A 69 11.99 -1.85 -6.83
CA SER A 69 13.37 -1.33 -6.96
C SER A 69 14.14 -1.31 -5.64
N GLY A 70 13.48 -1.59 -4.52
CA GLY A 70 14.08 -1.66 -3.18
C GLY A 70 13.84 -0.43 -2.31
N GLU A 71 12.98 0.51 -2.75
CA GLU A 71 12.58 1.63 -1.90
C GLU A 71 11.64 1.17 -0.78
N ASN A 72 11.87 1.68 0.43
CA ASN A 72 11.04 1.36 1.59
C ASN A 72 9.87 2.35 1.70
N ILE A 73 8.83 2.14 0.89
CA ILE A 73 7.68 3.04 0.77
C ILE A 73 6.39 2.25 1.00
N ALA A 74 5.59 2.64 1.99
CA ALA A 74 4.31 2.02 2.27
C ALA A 74 3.21 2.50 1.32
N ALA A 75 2.21 1.63 1.07
CA ALA A 75 0.99 2.02 0.40
C ALA A 75 0.01 2.65 1.40
N THR A 76 -0.62 3.74 1.02
CA THR A 76 -1.73 4.35 1.75
C THR A 76 -2.84 4.77 0.79
N CYS A 77 -3.98 5.17 1.30
CA CYS A 77 -5.00 5.84 0.51
C CYS A 77 -5.45 7.13 1.20
N GLY A 78 -5.71 8.13 0.40
CA GLY A 78 -6.52 9.29 0.72
C GLY A 78 -7.79 9.25 -0.11
N MET A 79 -8.66 10.21 0.06
CA MET A 79 -9.93 10.27 -0.65
C MET A 79 -10.12 11.60 -1.36
N ASP A 80 -9.22 12.57 -1.13
CA ASP A 80 -9.33 13.94 -1.62
C ASP A 80 -10.76 14.51 -1.48
N LEU A 81 -11.39 14.24 -0.33
CA LEU A 81 -12.81 14.51 -0.10
C LEU A 81 -13.07 16.00 -0.03
N HIS A 82 -13.91 16.46 -0.93
CA HIS A 82 -14.41 17.83 -0.96
C HIS A 82 -15.91 17.85 -0.66
N GLY A 83 -16.29 18.34 0.53
CA GLY A 83 -17.70 18.45 0.95
C GLY A 83 -18.24 17.19 1.64
N ASN A 84 -19.53 16.92 1.50
CA ASN A 84 -20.27 15.88 2.21
C ASN A 84 -20.33 14.55 1.40
N SER A 85 -19.21 14.10 0.85
CA SER A 85 -19.18 12.84 0.11
C SER A 85 -19.33 11.64 1.04
N SER A 86 -20.03 10.59 0.57
CA SER A 86 -20.13 9.33 1.30
C SER A 86 -18.78 8.59 1.28
N LEU A 87 -18.41 8.01 2.43
CA LEU A 87 -17.24 7.14 2.53
C LEU A 87 -17.55 5.66 2.19
N HIS A 88 -18.80 5.36 1.80
CA HIS A 88 -19.20 4.00 1.48
C HIS A 88 -18.51 3.49 0.23
N GLY A 89 -17.99 2.28 0.29
CA GLY A 89 -17.36 1.61 -0.85
C GLY A 89 -15.97 2.14 -1.24
N HIS A 90 -15.42 3.10 -0.50
CA HIS A 90 -14.10 3.66 -0.77
C HIS A 90 -12.98 2.89 -0.07
N TYR A 91 -11.74 3.07 -0.56
CA TYR A 91 -10.57 2.49 0.08
C TYR A 91 -10.29 3.13 1.45
N SER A 92 -9.68 2.36 2.33
CA SER A 92 -9.11 2.82 3.60
C SER A 92 -7.77 2.15 3.83
N THR A 93 -6.88 2.86 4.51
CA THR A 93 -5.63 2.27 5.00
C THR A 93 -5.90 1.60 6.34
N TYR A 94 -5.48 0.35 6.46
CA TYR A 94 -5.52 -0.42 7.71
C TYR A 94 -4.11 -0.76 8.14
N ILE A 95 -3.93 -0.86 9.44
CA ILE A 95 -2.73 -1.35 10.09
C ILE A 95 -3.12 -2.40 11.13
N GLU A 96 -2.20 -3.28 11.45
CA GLU A 96 -2.30 -4.10 12.66
C GLU A 96 -1.87 -3.27 13.87
N GLY A 97 -2.64 -3.32 14.96
CA GLY A 97 -2.36 -2.58 16.18
C GLY A 97 -3.00 -3.22 17.39
N GLU A 98 -2.47 -2.91 18.57
CA GLU A 98 -3.00 -3.37 19.85
C GLU A 98 -4.06 -2.39 20.38
N PRO A 99 -5.19 -2.87 20.93
CA PRO A 99 -6.29 -1.99 21.38
C PRO A 99 -5.89 -0.95 22.42
N GLU A 100 -4.83 -1.21 23.18
CA GLU A 100 -4.31 -0.33 24.25
C GLU A 100 -2.95 0.27 23.89
N GLY A 101 -2.50 0.10 22.64
CA GLY A 101 -1.21 0.56 22.15
C GLY A 101 -1.15 2.08 21.93
N ASP A 102 0.05 2.59 21.73
CA ASP A 102 0.26 3.95 21.23
C ASP A 102 -0.02 3.99 19.72
N VAL A 103 -1.21 4.43 19.37
CA VAL A 103 -1.68 4.48 17.97
C VAL A 103 -0.71 5.24 17.05
N CYS A 104 -0.10 6.32 17.53
CA CYS A 104 0.86 7.08 16.74
C CYS A 104 2.13 6.27 16.45
N GLN A 105 2.62 5.54 17.44
CA GLN A 105 3.77 4.68 17.29
C GLN A 105 3.46 3.50 16.35
N GLU A 106 2.28 2.87 16.53
CA GLU A 106 1.84 1.75 15.68
C GLU A 106 1.68 2.14 14.22
N ILE A 107 1.09 3.33 13.93
CA ILE A 107 1.00 3.88 12.58
C ILE A 107 2.41 4.10 12.01
N SER A 108 3.29 4.74 12.78
CA SER A 108 4.67 4.99 12.36
C SER A 108 5.41 3.70 12.03
N ASP A 109 5.30 2.70 12.89
CA ASP A 109 5.95 1.41 12.72
C ASP A 109 5.38 0.63 11.53
N ALA A 110 4.06 0.66 11.35
CA ALA A 110 3.41 0.03 10.21
C ALA A 110 3.88 0.65 8.88
N ILE A 111 3.96 1.97 8.79
CA ILE A 111 4.45 2.68 7.62
C ILE A 111 5.92 2.33 7.34
N HIS A 112 6.81 2.44 8.36
CA HIS A 112 8.24 2.20 8.17
C HIS A 112 8.59 0.74 7.84
N HIS A 113 7.69 -0.21 8.15
CA HIS A 113 7.88 -1.63 7.83
C HIS A 113 6.97 -2.11 6.69
N GLN A 114 6.33 -1.19 5.94
CA GLN A 114 5.41 -1.51 4.83
C GLN A 114 4.28 -2.48 5.24
N ARG A 115 3.83 -2.42 6.50
CA ARG A 115 2.76 -3.26 7.08
C ARG A 115 1.41 -2.56 7.03
N THR A 116 1.02 -2.14 5.84
CA THR A 116 -0.24 -1.47 5.58
C THR A 116 -1.09 -2.27 4.61
N TRP A 117 -2.40 -2.29 4.83
CA TRP A 117 -3.38 -2.71 3.84
C TRP A 117 -4.08 -1.49 3.29
N VAL A 118 -4.27 -1.44 2.00
CA VAL A 118 -5.18 -0.47 1.36
C VAL A 118 -6.33 -1.25 0.77
N CYS A 119 -7.52 -1.17 1.36
CA CYS A 119 -8.64 -1.98 0.92
C CYS A 119 -9.97 -1.22 0.90
N LYS A 120 -10.88 -1.67 0.02
CA LYS A 120 -12.28 -1.20 -0.03
C LYS A 120 -13.26 -2.09 0.71
N GLY A 121 -12.82 -3.26 1.16
CA GLY A 121 -13.65 -4.25 1.86
C GLY A 121 -12.82 -5.29 2.60
N PRO A 122 -12.47 -6.42 1.98
CA PRO A 122 -11.73 -7.49 2.63
C PRO A 122 -10.24 -7.17 2.76
N LEU A 123 -9.62 -7.66 3.82
CA LEU A 123 -8.17 -7.71 3.98
C LEU A 123 -7.64 -9.06 3.51
N LEU A 124 -6.55 -9.05 2.78
CA LEU A 124 -5.79 -10.25 2.45
C LEU A 124 -4.64 -10.39 3.46
N GLU A 125 -4.68 -11.41 4.28
CA GLU A 125 -3.56 -11.82 5.12
C GLU A 125 -2.75 -12.91 4.41
N VAL A 126 -1.43 -12.76 4.40
CA VAL A 126 -0.52 -13.73 3.80
C VAL A 126 0.34 -14.35 4.89
N HIS A 127 0.23 -15.67 5.02
CA HIS A 127 1.01 -16.44 5.98
C HIS A 127 2.22 -17.05 5.30
N ASN A 128 3.39 -16.85 5.89
CA ASN A 128 4.65 -17.46 5.45
C ASN A 128 5.14 -18.45 6.52
N ASP A 129 5.09 -19.74 6.22
CA ASP A 129 5.52 -20.80 7.13
C ASP A 129 7.01 -21.22 6.94
N GLY A 130 7.74 -20.51 6.09
CA GLY A 130 9.13 -20.79 5.74
C GLY A 130 9.30 -21.75 4.56
N GLU A 131 8.23 -22.39 4.09
CA GLU A 131 8.22 -23.26 2.92
C GLU A 131 7.33 -22.73 1.80
N ALA A 132 6.21 -22.12 2.16
CA ALA A 132 5.21 -21.62 1.21
C ALA A 132 4.42 -20.43 1.77
N LEU A 133 3.75 -19.72 0.87
CA LEU A 133 2.75 -18.73 1.19
C LEU A 133 1.37 -19.36 1.13
N SER A 134 0.52 -19.04 2.11
CA SER A 134 -0.90 -19.34 2.15
C SER A 134 -1.70 -18.08 2.49
N PHE A 135 -3.01 -18.09 2.29
CA PHE A 135 -3.81 -16.88 2.26
C PHE A 135 -5.07 -17.01 3.11
N THR A 136 -5.43 -15.93 3.77
CA THR A 136 -6.72 -15.80 4.48
C THR A 136 -7.36 -14.46 4.14
N ILE A 137 -8.67 -14.47 3.90
CA ILE A 137 -9.45 -13.25 3.68
C ILE A 137 -10.23 -12.91 4.94
N HIS A 138 -10.02 -11.71 5.46
CA HIS A 138 -10.75 -11.17 6.60
C HIS A 138 -11.73 -10.11 6.16
N GLN A 139 -13.02 -10.31 6.46
CA GLN A 139 -14.05 -9.32 6.16
C GLN A 139 -14.04 -8.19 7.19
N THR A 140 -13.86 -6.95 6.73
CA THR A 140 -13.83 -5.78 7.63
C THR A 140 -15.22 -5.30 8.05
N GLY A 141 -16.27 -5.77 7.40
CA GLY A 141 -17.63 -5.26 7.60
C GLY A 141 -17.82 -3.81 7.14
N LYS A 142 -16.95 -3.32 6.27
CA LYS A 142 -16.95 -1.94 5.78
C LYS A 142 -18.24 -1.62 5.03
N PRO A 143 -18.95 -0.54 5.37
CA PRO A 143 -20.17 -0.15 4.69
C PRO A 143 -19.95 0.12 3.20
N GLY A 144 -20.87 -0.37 2.36
CA GLY A 144 -20.83 -0.20 0.90
C GLY A 144 -19.95 -1.22 0.17
N TYR A 145 -19.47 -2.24 0.85
CA TYR A 145 -18.82 -3.39 0.25
C TYR A 145 -19.64 -4.67 0.55
N GLU A 146 -19.96 -5.43 -0.49
CA GLU A 146 -20.61 -6.74 -0.39
C GLU A 146 -19.60 -7.84 -0.71
N PRO A 147 -19.27 -8.71 0.27
CA PRO A 147 -18.30 -9.78 0.07
C PRO A 147 -18.77 -10.77 -1.03
N LEU A 148 -17.82 -11.21 -1.83
CA LEU A 148 -18.01 -12.28 -2.81
C LEU A 148 -17.68 -13.65 -2.18
N PRO A 149 -18.11 -14.77 -2.81
CA PRO A 149 -17.58 -16.09 -2.53
C PRO A 149 -16.07 -16.17 -2.74
N GLU A 150 -15.37 -16.98 -1.94
CA GLU A 150 -13.90 -17.09 -1.99
C GLU A 150 -13.35 -17.43 -3.38
N GLU A 151 -14.04 -18.28 -4.13
CA GLU A 151 -13.68 -18.67 -5.49
C GLU A 151 -13.68 -17.53 -6.50
N ASP A 152 -14.41 -16.46 -6.22
CA ASP A 152 -14.47 -15.27 -7.07
C ASP A 152 -13.32 -14.29 -6.82
N TYR A 153 -12.52 -14.52 -5.78
CA TYR A 153 -11.32 -13.73 -5.56
C TYR A 153 -10.11 -14.31 -6.27
N LYS A 154 -9.24 -13.43 -6.74
CA LYS A 154 -7.93 -13.75 -7.32
C LYS A 154 -6.86 -13.01 -6.57
N ILE A 155 -5.77 -13.70 -6.29
CA ILE A 155 -4.59 -13.13 -5.64
C ILE A 155 -3.50 -13.01 -6.68
N THR A 156 -2.82 -11.87 -6.72
CA THR A 156 -1.56 -11.73 -7.43
C THR A 156 -0.41 -11.56 -6.46
N LEU A 157 0.70 -12.21 -6.78
CA LEU A 157 1.97 -12.07 -6.09
C LEU A 157 2.95 -11.49 -7.11
N ARG A 158 3.19 -10.18 -7.00
CA ARG A 158 4.06 -9.44 -7.91
C ARG A 158 5.46 -9.38 -7.35
N THR A 159 6.43 -9.79 -8.15
CA THR A 159 7.86 -9.57 -7.89
C THR A 159 8.47 -8.73 -9.01
N ARG A 160 9.78 -8.48 -8.96
CA ARG A 160 10.47 -7.76 -10.03
C ARG A 160 10.34 -8.49 -11.37
N ASP A 161 10.49 -9.81 -11.37
CA ASP A 161 10.67 -10.60 -12.59
C ASP A 161 9.42 -11.40 -12.99
N GLN A 162 8.42 -11.51 -12.11
CA GLN A 162 7.25 -12.35 -12.37
C GLN A 162 5.98 -11.84 -11.70
N LEU A 163 4.85 -12.32 -12.22
CA LEU A 163 3.53 -12.18 -11.64
C LEU A 163 2.88 -13.56 -11.55
N ILE A 164 2.66 -14.03 -10.33
CA ILE A 164 1.92 -15.27 -10.08
C ILE A 164 0.48 -14.90 -9.77
N THR A 165 -0.48 -15.58 -10.40
CA THR A 165 -1.90 -15.46 -10.07
C THR A 165 -2.37 -16.77 -9.46
N CYS A 166 -3.08 -16.72 -8.33
CA CYS A 166 -3.60 -17.88 -7.62
C CYS A 166 -4.96 -17.59 -6.97
N GLY A 167 -5.60 -18.64 -6.48
CA GLY A 167 -6.81 -18.56 -5.67
C GLY A 167 -6.50 -18.47 -4.18
N VAL A 168 -7.52 -18.24 -3.36
CA VAL A 168 -7.38 -18.13 -1.89
C VAL A 168 -6.94 -19.45 -1.26
N SER A 169 -7.42 -20.58 -1.78
CA SER A 169 -7.10 -21.92 -1.28
C SER A 169 -5.74 -22.47 -1.73
N ASP A 170 -5.03 -21.73 -2.59
CA ASP A 170 -3.73 -22.19 -3.11
C ASP A 170 -2.63 -22.01 -2.06
N ARG A 171 -1.58 -22.83 -2.20
CA ARG A 171 -0.36 -22.73 -1.42
C ARG A 171 0.82 -22.61 -2.37
N ILE A 172 1.53 -21.48 -2.30
CA ILE A 172 2.60 -21.15 -3.25
C ILE A 172 3.96 -21.39 -2.62
N PRO A 173 4.73 -22.38 -3.09
CA PRO A 173 6.05 -22.66 -2.54
C PRO A 173 7.00 -21.47 -2.68
N LEU A 174 7.80 -21.17 -1.65
CA LEU A 174 8.79 -20.09 -1.69
C LEU A 174 9.83 -20.30 -2.79
N THR A 175 10.07 -21.53 -3.19
CA THR A 175 10.95 -21.88 -4.32
C THR A 175 10.46 -21.33 -5.66
N SER A 176 9.18 -20.95 -5.76
CA SER A 176 8.63 -20.29 -6.95
C SER A 176 9.19 -18.89 -7.17
N PHE A 177 9.70 -18.24 -6.12
CA PHE A 177 10.19 -16.85 -6.19
C PHE A 177 11.70 -16.75 -6.47
N LYS A 178 12.42 -17.88 -6.53
CA LYS A 178 13.85 -17.96 -6.87
C LYS A 178 14.71 -16.97 -6.05
N GLU A 179 15.23 -15.92 -6.74
CA GLU A 179 16.07 -14.88 -6.15
C GLU A 179 15.31 -13.61 -5.77
N ASP A 180 14.01 -13.56 -6.07
CA ASP A 180 13.17 -12.42 -5.68
C ASP A 180 13.07 -12.33 -4.15
N ARG A 181 13.33 -11.12 -3.63
CA ARG A 181 13.32 -10.85 -2.18
C ARG A 181 12.10 -10.08 -1.74
N ILE A 182 11.36 -9.50 -2.67
CA ILE A 182 10.22 -8.64 -2.40
C ILE A 182 9.02 -9.16 -3.18
N ILE A 183 7.93 -9.36 -2.47
CA ILE A 183 6.65 -9.78 -3.05
C ILE A 183 5.58 -8.77 -2.63
N ILE A 184 4.80 -8.29 -3.59
CA ILE A 184 3.63 -7.44 -3.39
C ILE A 184 2.38 -8.29 -3.61
N PRO A 185 1.65 -8.65 -2.53
CA PRO A 185 0.39 -9.37 -2.65
C PRO A 185 -0.77 -8.40 -2.90
N MET A 186 -1.65 -8.74 -3.81
CA MET A 186 -2.88 -7.99 -4.08
C MET A 186 -4.07 -8.94 -4.26
N LEU A 187 -5.25 -8.50 -3.81
CA LEU A 187 -6.52 -9.21 -3.93
C LEU A 187 -7.42 -8.51 -4.94
N PHE A 188 -8.01 -9.27 -5.82
CA PHE A 188 -8.92 -8.81 -6.87
C PHE A 188 -10.23 -9.58 -6.85
N GLU A 189 -11.30 -8.93 -7.30
CA GLU A 189 -12.57 -9.58 -7.63
C GLU A 189 -12.53 -10.09 -9.06
N LYS A 190 -12.79 -11.38 -9.27
CA LYS A 190 -12.95 -12.02 -10.59
C LYS A 190 -11.73 -11.93 -11.52
N GLU A 191 -11.33 -10.73 -11.93
CA GLU A 191 -10.26 -10.49 -12.89
C GLU A 191 -9.17 -9.59 -12.29
N THR A 192 -7.92 -9.83 -12.63
CA THR A 192 -6.75 -9.10 -12.09
C THR A 192 -6.49 -7.78 -12.83
N ILE A 193 -7.50 -6.92 -12.87
CA ILE A 193 -7.45 -5.58 -13.43
C ILE A 193 -7.68 -4.55 -12.31
N ILE A 194 -7.21 -3.33 -12.51
CA ILE A 194 -7.21 -2.31 -11.44
C ILE A 194 -8.62 -2.00 -10.91
N GLU A 195 -9.63 -2.07 -11.76
CA GLU A 195 -11.04 -1.85 -11.39
C GLU A 195 -11.54 -2.85 -10.34
N ASN A 196 -10.98 -4.04 -10.39
CA ASN A 196 -11.33 -5.17 -9.53
C ASN A 196 -10.38 -5.31 -8.35
N LEU A 197 -9.37 -4.46 -8.21
CA LEU A 197 -8.49 -4.46 -7.05
C LEU A 197 -9.29 -4.12 -5.80
N VAL A 198 -9.30 -4.99 -4.80
CA VAL A 198 -10.00 -4.77 -3.54
C VAL A 198 -9.08 -4.59 -2.35
N CYS A 199 -7.87 -5.11 -2.43
CA CYS A 199 -6.89 -4.97 -1.36
C CYS A 199 -5.45 -5.06 -1.88
N THR A 200 -4.60 -4.13 -1.43
CA THR A 200 -3.15 -4.37 -1.39
C THR A 200 -2.78 -4.80 0.03
N SER A 201 -1.90 -5.78 0.16
CA SER A 201 -1.46 -6.29 1.47
C SER A 201 -0.07 -5.78 1.83
N PRO A 202 0.39 -5.98 3.07
CA PRO A 202 1.78 -5.73 3.45
C PRO A 202 2.77 -6.36 2.48
N VAL A 203 3.84 -5.63 2.20
CA VAL A 203 4.95 -6.12 1.39
C VAL A 203 5.66 -7.25 2.13
N ILE A 204 5.94 -8.34 1.44
CA ILE A 204 6.65 -9.49 2.00
C ILE A 204 8.13 -9.38 1.61
N HIS A 205 8.99 -9.46 2.60
CA HIS A 205 10.44 -9.57 2.44
C HIS A 205 10.88 -11.01 2.78
N LEU A 206 11.49 -11.70 1.80
CA LEU A 206 11.97 -13.08 1.90
C LEU A 206 13.44 -13.18 2.34
#